data_1ca5e06ba4a7c3ee4556f730f2ed9ba8
#
_entry.id   1ca5e06ba4a7c3ee4556f730f2ed9ba8
#
_cell.length_a   1.000
_cell.length_b   1.000
_cell.length_c   1.000
_cell.angle_alpha   90.00
_cell.angle_beta   90.00
_cell.angle_gamma   90.00
#
_symmetry.space_group_name_H-M   'P 1'
#
loop_
_entity.id
_entity.type
_entity.pdbx_description
1 polymer ?
#
loop_
_entity_poly.entity_id
_entity_poly.type
_entity_poly.pdbx_seq_one_letter_code
_entity_poly.pdbx_strand_id
1 'polypeptide(L)'
;MIKILQFGEGNFLRAFAEHYIQTANEKGIYDGKIAICQPRKNTKVINALKEQGCRYNILLKGRLNGEIINEVKSVNCVEECIDTVGEYEELKRIFCLDSLEIVISNTTEAGICFIDTDKMSESPNVSFPAKVTALLYERFKQGKKGLVFLPVELIENNGDELKKCIIKYAKLWNLENEYINYINNECSFCNTLVDRIVTGKAEYKDDECAVACEPYSSWIIEADEKAQSVIAFCKLNMGAKFAESVLPYRERKVKILNGVHTMSVLAGYNAGFKIVRDMINDKAFKAYIDKGLNEEIIKTIDLDENELKAFANSVIERFNNPFIDHKLLDISLNSVAKFKARCLCSLLDYYNKFGKIPSVLSFAFAALINFYENFENKDYPVNDVESVLHFFKAKHNDIVFDVLANVGVWGEDLTKIDGLYKKVKAYFDDIKSLGISKAMEKLLDE
;
A
#
# COMPACT_ATOMS: atom_id res chain seq x y z
N MET A 1 -3.41 -3.28 30.45
CA MET A 1 -3.68 -1.80 30.46
C MET A 1 -3.76 -1.33 29.02
N ILE A 2 -4.84 -0.65 28.63
CA ILE A 2 -5.03 -0.13 27.28
C ILE A 2 -4.06 1.04 27.06
N LYS A 3 -3.16 0.90 26.08
CA LYS A 3 -2.20 1.92 25.64
C LYS A 3 -2.42 2.35 24.18
N ILE A 4 -3.20 1.59 23.44
CA ILE A 4 -3.46 1.82 22.01
C ILE A 4 -4.97 1.84 21.78
N LEU A 5 -5.44 2.87 21.05
CA LEU A 5 -6.78 2.90 20.47
C LEU A 5 -6.66 2.75 18.96
N GLN A 6 -7.39 1.80 18.40
CA GLN A 6 -7.37 1.50 16.98
C GLN A 6 -8.72 1.83 16.34
N PHE A 7 -8.72 2.74 15.36
CA PHE A 7 -9.86 3.02 14.49
C PHE A 7 -9.79 2.15 13.23
N GLY A 8 -10.58 1.10 13.24
CA GLY A 8 -10.66 0.13 12.15
C GLY A 8 -10.50 -1.30 12.66
N GLU A 9 -11.49 -2.10 12.36
CA GLU A 9 -11.61 -3.53 12.70
C GLU A 9 -11.32 -4.45 11.51
N GLY A 10 -10.89 -3.85 10.38
CA GLY A 10 -10.71 -4.54 9.12
C GLY A 10 -9.60 -5.59 9.13
N ASN A 11 -9.62 -6.46 8.12
CA ASN A 11 -8.64 -7.55 7.99
C ASN A 11 -7.19 -7.06 7.99
N PHE A 12 -6.93 -5.85 7.43
CA PHE A 12 -5.57 -5.32 7.35
C PHE A 12 -4.99 -5.02 8.73
N LEU A 13 -5.66 -4.21 9.57
CA LEU A 13 -5.13 -3.87 10.89
C LEU A 13 -5.01 -5.09 11.79
N ARG A 14 -5.99 -5.99 11.76
CA ARG A 14 -5.93 -7.26 12.51
C ARG A 14 -4.74 -8.13 12.12
N ALA A 15 -4.41 -8.18 10.84
CA ALA A 15 -3.25 -8.93 10.34
C ALA A 15 -1.96 -8.12 10.34
N PHE A 16 -1.95 -6.85 10.72
CA PHE A 16 -0.80 -5.96 10.62
C PHE A 16 -0.44 -5.33 11.97
N ALA A 17 -1.12 -4.27 12.38
CA ALA A 17 -0.80 -3.55 13.61
C ALA A 17 -0.90 -4.46 14.84
N GLU A 18 -1.98 -5.23 14.95
CA GLU A 18 -2.20 -6.12 16.06
C GLU A 18 -1.18 -7.27 16.10
N HIS A 19 -0.68 -7.74 14.95
CA HIS A 19 0.41 -8.71 14.89
C HIS A 19 1.74 -8.15 15.46
N TYR A 20 2.07 -6.90 15.15
CA TYR A 20 3.24 -6.23 15.74
C TYR A 20 3.12 -6.10 17.24
N ILE A 21 1.97 -5.63 17.74
CA ILE A 21 1.72 -5.42 19.17
C ILE A 21 1.70 -6.76 19.92
N GLN A 22 1.02 -7.78 19.37
CA GLN A 22 1.02 -9.13 19.93
C GLN A 22 2.45 -9.67 20.08
N THR A 23 3.25 -9.58 19.02
CA THR A 23 4.62 -10.07 19.03
C THR A 23 5.52 -9.27 19.98
N ALA A 24 5.31 -7.95 20.08
CA ALA A 24 6.06 -7.12 21.02
C ALA A 24 5.76 -7.48 22.47
N ASN A 25 4.49 -7.77 22.79
CA ASN A 25 4.07 -8.24 24.11
C ASN A 25 4.65 -9.63 24.43
N GLU A 26 4.58 -10.59 23.49
CA GLU A 26 5.15 -11.92 23.64
C GLU A 26 6.65 -11.90 23.94
N LYS A 27 7.37 -10.94 23.34
CA LYS A 27 8.82 -10.74 23.54
C LYS A 27 9.16 -9.86 24.74
N GLY A 28 8.17 -9.37 25.48
CA GLY A 28 8.38 -8.48 26.63
C GLY A 28 8.95 -7.10 26.25
N ILE A 29 8.86 -6.70 24.98
CA ILE A 29 9.29 -5.39 24.47
C ILE A 29 8.25 -4.33 24.74
N TYR A 30 6.98 -4.73 24.80
CA TYR A 30 5.81 -3.90 25.09
C TYR A 30 4.89 -4.59 26.08
N ASP A 31 4.03 -3.85 26.77
CA ASP A 31 3.08 -4.38 27.74
C ASP A 31 1.67 -3.76 27.56
N GLY A 32 1.39 -3.23 26.40
CA GLY A 32 0.15 -2.53 26.09
C GLY A 32 -0.90 -3.40 25.44
N LYS A 33 -2.17 -3.11 25.76
CA LYS A 33 -3.35 -3.68 25.12
C LYS A 33 -3.98 -2.68 24.15
N ILE A 34 -4.78 -3.20 23.23
CA ILE A 34 -5.48 -2.44 22.19
C ILE A 34 -6.97 -2.40 22.52
N ALA A 35 -7.58 -1.20 22.41
CA ALA A 35 -9.02 -1.08 22.24
C ALA A 35 -9.30 -0.84 20.73
N ILE A 36 -10.21 -1.60 20.14
CA ILE A 36 -10.62 -1.47 18.74
C ILE A 36 -11.99 -0.81 18.65
N CYS A 37 -12.14 0.16 17.75
CA CYS A 37 -13.44 0.69 17.41
C CYS A 37 -13.65 0.75 15.89
N GLN A 38 -14.89 0.49 15.42
CA GLN A 38 -15.17 0.63 14.00
C GLN A 38 -15.38 2.11 13.63
N PRO A 39 -14.86 2.58 12.50
CA PRO A 39 -15.06 3.95 12.05
C PRO A 39 -16.44 4.19 11.42
N ARG A 40 -17.17 3.13 11.06
CA ARG A 40 -18.46 3.15 10.34
C ARG A 40 -19.57 2.49 11.17
N LYS A 41 -20.84 2.61 10.73
CA LYS A 41 -22.02 2.04 11.42
C LYS A 41 -22.13 0.50 11.35
N ASN A 42 -21.30 -0.18 10.60
CA ASN A 42 -21.36 -1.65 10.48
C ASN A 42 -20.65 -2.32 11.65
N THR A 43 -21.41 -2.90 12.56
CA THR A 43 -20.90 -3.54 13.78
C THR A 43 -20.61 -5.04 13.65
N LYS A 44 -20.79 -5.63 12.47
CA LYS A 44 -20.69 -7.10 12.29
C LYS A 44 -19.36 -7.67 12.81
N VAL A 45 -18.23 -7.06 12.46
CA VAL A 45 -16.90 -7.55 12.88
C VAL A 45 -16.65 -7.27 14.36
N ILE A 46 -17.06 -6.10 14.86
CA ILE A 46 -16.94 -5.74 16.28
C ILE A 46 -17.74 -6.70 17.15
N ASN A 47 -18.97 -7.06 16.76
CA ASN A 47 -19.80 -7.99 17.50
C ASN A 47 -19.17 -9.40 17.51
N ALA A 48 -18.69 -9.90 16.36
CA ALA A 48 -18.00 -11.18 16.30
C ALA A 48 -16.73 -11.20 17.18
N LEU A 49 -15.94 -10.11 17.19
CA LEU A 49 -14.80 -9.99 18.10
C LEU A 49 -15.21 -10.01 19.57
N LYS A 50 -16.29 -9.30 19.94
CA LYS A 50 -16.84 -9.34 21.32
C LYS A 50 -17.27 -10.74 21.72
N GLU A 51 -18.00 -11.46 20.85
CA GLU A 51 -18.46 -12.83 21.08
C GLU A 51 -17.28 -13.81 21.28
N GLN A 52 -16.15 -13.57 20.63
CA GLN A 52 -14.92 -14.36 20.80
C GLN A 52 -14.01 -13.88 21.94
N GLY A 53 -14.49 -12.93 22.79
CA GLY A 53 -13.68 -12.35 23.86
C GLY A 53 -12.47 -11.57 23.36
N CYS A 54 -12.61 -10.87 22.23
CA CYS A 54 -11.60 -10.07 21.57
C CYS A 54 -10.34 -10.86 21.17
N ARG A 55 -10.50 -12.16 20.88
CA ARG A 55 -9.43 -13.08 20.48
C ARG A 55 -9.69 -13.60 19.07
N TYR A 56 -8.62 -13.80 18.31
CA TYR A 56 -8.69 -14.37 16.96
C TYR A 56 -7.33 -14.89 16.52
N ASN A 57 -7.25 -15.50 15.34
CA ASN A 57 -6.05 -16.06 14.80
C ASN A 57 -5.62 -15.39 13.47
N ILE A 58 -4.31 -15.25 13.29
CA ILE A 58 -3.68 -14.83 12.05
C ILE A 58 -3.02 -16.05 11.41
N LEU A 59 -3.40 -16.37 10.19
CA LEU A 59 -2.78 -17.42 9.39
C LEU A 59 -1.67 -16.78 8.53
N LEU A 60 -0.42 -17.03 8.88
CA LEU A 60 0.75 -16.59 8.13
C LEU A 60 1.04 -17.62 7.04
N LYS A 61 0.84 -17.26 5.77
CA LYS A 61 1.00 -18.17 4.64
C LYS A 61 1.81 -17.51 3.53
N GLY A 62 3.00 -18.06 3.23
CA GLY A 62 3.87 -17.49 2.21
C GLY A 62 5.28 -18.00 2.27
N ARG A 63 6.20 -17.19 1.76
CA ARG A 63 7.65 -17.41 1.86
C ARG A 63 8.30 -16.24 2.58
N LEU A 64 9.34 -16.55 3.34
CA LEU A 64 10.16 -15.54 4.00
C LEU A 64 11.57 -16.10 4.19
N ASN A 65 12.58 -15.39 3.69
CA ASN A 65 13.99 -15.78 3.76
C ASN A 65 14.27 -17.18 3.17
N GLY A 66 13.60 -17.54 2.06
CA GLY A 66 13.75 -18.82 1.38
C GLY A 66 12.87 -19.96 1.94
N GLU A 67 12.25 -19.77 3.10
CA GLU A 67 11.43 -20.80 3.76
C GLU A 67 9.94 -20.63 3.45
N ILE A 68 9.22 -21.75 3.40
CA ILE A 68 7.76 -21.74 3.32
C ILE A 68 7.21 -21.62 4.74
N ILE A 69 6.46 -20.55 4.98
CA ILE A 69 5.80 -20.29 6.26
C ILE A 69 4.31 -20.67 6.12
N ASN A 70 3.84 -21.50 7.05
CA ASN A 70 2.43 -21.85 7.21
C ASN A 70 2.14 -21.98 8.70
N GLU A 71 1.96 -20.87 9.37
CA GLU A 71 1.85 -20.77 10.82
C GLU A 71 0.55 -20.09 11.23
N VAL A 72 0.11 -20.39 12.44
CA VAL A 72 -1.03 -19.73 13.08
C VAL A 72 -0.53 -18.96 14.29
N LYS A 73 -0.86 -17.68 14.33
CA LYS A 73 -0.59 -16.78 15.46
C LYS A 73 -1.89 -16.41 16.13
N SER A 74 -2.03 -16.72 17.42
CA SER A 74 -3.17 -16.28 18.22
C SER A 74 -2.94 -14.84 18.70
N VAL A 75 -3.96 -14.00 18.54
CA VAL A 75 -3.98 -12.61 18.99
C VAL A 75 -4.85 -12.52 20.26
N ASN A 76 -4.25 -11.99 21.33
CA ASN A 76 -4.89 -11.73 22.61
C ASN A 76 -4.49 -10.36 23.21
N CYS A 77 -3.85 -9.51 22.42
CA CYS A 77 -3.51 -8.15 22.83
C CYS A 77 -4.68 -7.18 22.77
N VAL A 78 -5.82 -7.57 22.17
CA VAL A 78 -7.04 -6.78 22.16
C VAL A 78 -7.77 -6.99 23.49
N GLU A 79 -8.05 -5.87 24.17
CA GLU A 79 -8.75 -5.86 25.47
C GLU A 79 -10.23 -5.55 25.32
N GLU A 80 -10.55 -4.58 24.47
CA GLU A 80 -11.91 -4.07 24.29
C GLU A 80 -12.20 -3.85 22.79
N CYS A 81 -13.44 -4.14 22.41
CA CYS A 81 -13.99 -3.85 21.08
C CYS A 81 -15.22 -2.96 21.27
N ILE A 82 -15.30 -1.82 20.60
CA ILE A 82 -16.25 -0.75 20.87
C ILE A 82 -17.10 -0.46 19.63
N ASP A 83 -18.41 -0.44 19.80
CA ASP A 83 -19.31 0.19 18.83
C ASP A 83 -19.21 1.71 18.97
N THR A 84 -18.57 2.36 18.01
CA THR A 84 -18.34 3.81 18.04
C THR A 84 -19.62 4.62 18.17
N VAL A 85 -20.75 4.15 17.65
CA VAL A 85 -22.03 4.86 17.72
C VAL A 85 -22.83 4.47 18.95
N GLY A 86 -22.98 3.19 19.20
CA GLY A 86 -23.77 2.69 20.31
C GLY A 86 -23.09 2.84 21.67
N GLU A 87 -21.75 2.88 21.70
CA GLU A 87 -20.94 2.94 22.94
C GLU A 87 -20.00 4.16 22.93
N TYR A 88 -20.50 5.32 22.47
CA TYR A 88 -19.65 6.50 22.31
C TYR A 88 -19.08 7.03 23.62
N GLU A 89 -19.80 6.92 24.74
CA GLU A 89 -19.30 7.32 26.06
C GLU A 89 -18.13 6.44 26.50
N GLU A 90 -18.17 5.15 26.14
CA GLU A 90 -17.06 4.23 26.39
C GLU A 90 -15.82 4.60 25.54
N LEU A 91 -16.03 4.96 24.28
CA LEU A 91 -14.96 5.47 23.43
C LEU A 91 -14.32 6.74 24.01
N LYS A 92 -15.13 7.68 24.52
CA LYS A 92 -14.62 8.88 25.23
C LYS A 92 -13.81 8.49 26.47
N ARG A 93 -14.33 7.55 27.28
CA ARG A 93 -13.63 7.05 28.47
C ARG A 93 -12.24 6.55 28.10
N ILE A 94 -12.13 5.70 27.07
CA ILE A 94 -10.85 5.15 26.62
C ILE A 94 -9.94 6.24 26.08
N PHE A 95 -10.49 7.16 25.29
CA PHE A 95 -9.69 8.26 24.70
C PHE A 95 -9.09 9.16 25.79
N CYS A 96 -9.70 9.21 26.98
CA CYS A 96 -9.25 10.00 28.12
C CYS A 96 -8.45 9.21 29.17
N LEU A 97 -8.12 7.93 28.94
CA LEU A 97 -7.24 7.17 29.83
C LEU A 97 -5.85 7.80 29.92
N ASP A 98 -5.26 7.84 31.11
CA ASP A 98 -3.88 8.29 31.32
C ASP A 98 -2.87 7.35 30.67
N SER A 99 -3.24 6.06 30.55
CA SER A 99 -2.43 5.03 29.92
C SER A 99 -2.45 5.05 28.40
N LEU A 100 -3.38 5.77 27.76
CA LEU A 100 -3.46 5.82 26.30
C LEU A 100 -2.30 6.66 25.74
N GLU A 101 -1.54 6.05 24.86
CA GLU A 101 -0.32 6.63 24.26
C GLU A 101 -0.44 6.79 22.73
N ILE A 102 -1.08 5.81 22.06
CA ILE A 102 -1.06 5.69 20.59
C ILE A 102 -2.48 5.57 20.04
N VAL A 103 -2.74 6.25 18.93
CA VAL A 103 -3.94 6.09 18.10
C VAL A 103 -3.52 5.59 16.72
N ILE A 104 -4.03 4.42 16.32
CA ILE A 104 -3.80 3.83 14.99
C ILE A 104 -5.09 3.96 14.19
N SER A 105 -5.02 4.27 12.89
CA SER A 105 -6.20 4.32 12.04
C SER A 105 -5.98 3.67 10.67
N ASN A 106 -7.06 3.06 10.16
CA ASN A 106 -7.19 2.63 8.76
C ASN A 106 -8.66 2.73 8.34
N THR A 107 -9.06 3.92 7.98
CA THR A 107 -10.45 4.30 7.65
C THR A 107 -10.75 4.32 6.16
N THR A 108 -9.84 3.80 5.33
CA THR A 108 -9.75 3.86 3.88
C THR A 108 -9.10 5.17 3.36
N GLU A 109 -8.70 5.19 2.09
CA GLU A 109 -8.07 6.37 1.44
C GLU A 109 -8.95 7.63 1.52
N ALA A 110 -10.29 7.46 1.48
CA ALA A 110 -11.25 8.56 1.59
C ALA A 110 -11.58 8.94 3.05
N GLY A 111 -11.03 8.24 4.05
CA GLY A 111 -11.41 8.44 5.45
C GLY A 111 -10.78 9.67 6.09
N ILE A 112 -9.57 10.07 5.66
CA ILE A 112 -8.92 11.30 6.11
C ILE A 112 -9.36 12.44 5.18
N CYS A 113 -10.51 13.03 5.47
CA CYS A 113 -11.07 14.13 4.71
C CYS A 113 -11.71 15.17 5.64
N PHE A 114 -11.76 16.42 5.18
CA PHE A 114 -12.47 17.50 5.86
C PHE A 114 -13.83 17.71 5.20
N ILE A 115 -14.90 17.69 6.00
CA ILE A 115 -16.28 17.93 5.59
C ILE A 115 -16.78 19.13 6.38
N ASP A 116 -17.00 20.26 5.71
CA ASP A 116 -17.33 21.55 6.32
C ASP A 116 -18.71 21.59 7.01
N THR A 117 -19.58 20.63 6.69
CA THR A 117 -20.89 20.46 7.32
C THR A 117 -20.87 19.67 8.62
N ASP A 118 -19.74 19.01 8.97
CA ASP A 118 -19.64 18.26 10.21
C ASP A 118 -19.73 19.20 11.43
N LYS A 119 -20.59 18.86 12.39
CA LYS A 119 -20.75 19.59 13.65
C LYS A 119 -20.31 18.76 14.84
N MET A 120 -19.59 19.38 15.78
CA MET A 120 -19.11 18.70 16.97
C MET A 120 -20.26 18.06 17.77
N SER A 121 -21.44 18.73 17.83
CA SER A 121 -22.63 18.24 18.52
C SER A 121 -23.27 16.99 17.90
N GLU A 122 -22.90 16.66 16.66
CA GLU A 122 -23.38 15.48 15.96
C GLU A 122 -22.47 14.26 16.10
N SER A 123 -21.35 14.40 16.86
CA SER A 123 -20.49 13.26 17.18
C SER A 123 -21.29 12.16 17.93
N PRO A 124 -21.07 10.88 17.59
CA PRO A 124 -20.05 10.31 16.71
C PRO A 124 -20.41 10.20 15.22
N ASN A 125 -21.54 10.75 14.76
CA ASN A 125 -22.06 10.58 13.38
C ASN A 125 -21.42 11.57 12.39
N VAL A 126 -20.12 11.84 12.52
CA VAL A 126 -19.31 12.74 11.70
C VAL A 126 -18.16 12.00 11.04
N SER A 127 -17.40 12.68 10.17
CA SER A 127 -16.18 12.11 9.56
C SER A 127 -15.16 11.66 10.61
N PHE A 128 -14.23 10.79 10.21
CA PHE A 128 -13.20 10.28 11.12
C PHE A 128 -12.35 11.40 11.73
N PRO A 129 -11.79 12.38 10.98
CA PRO A 129 -11.00 13.46 11.58
C PRO A 129 -11.84 14.37 12.50
N ALA A 130 -13.12 14.61 12.16
CA ALA A 130 -14.04 15.37 13.03
C ALA A 130 -14.26 14.65 14.38
N LYS A 131 -14.50 13.33 14.31
CA LYS A 131 -14.63 12.49 15.50
C LYS A 131 -13.40 12.53 16.38
N VAL A 132 -12.20 12.35 15.78
CA VAL A 132 -10.94 12.46 16.50
C VAL A 132 -10.76 13.85 17.11
N THR A 133 -11.16 14.92 16.39
CA THR A 133 -11.09 16.29 16.93
C THR A 133 -11.94 16.46 18.18
N ALA A 134 -13.17 15.95 18.19
CA ALA A 134 -14.06 16.02 19.34
C ALA A 134 -13.52 15.22 20.55
N LEU A 135 -13.02 13.99 20.30
CA LEU A 135 -12.43 13.14 21.35
C LEU A 135 -11.14 13.74 21.92
N LEU A 136 -10.29 14.31 21.06
CA LEU A 136 -9.03 14.92 21.46
C LEU A 136 -9.27 16.23 22.23
N TYR A 137 -10.34 16.97 21.88
CA TYR A 137 -10.76 18.15 22.61
C TYR A 137 -11.24 17.80 24.03
N GLU A 138 -12.02 16.73 24.17
CA GLU A 138 -12.44 16.23 25.49
C GLU A 138 -11.23 15.83 26.35
N ARG A 139 -10.24 15.13 25.75
CA ARG A 139 -8.98 14.78 26.41
C ARG A 139 -8.19 16.02 26.84
N PHE A 140 -8.11 17.04 26.00
CA PHE A 140 -7.49 18.32 26.31
C PHE A 140 -8.19 19.02 27.49
N LYS A 141 -9.52 19.09 27.51
CA LYS A 141 -10.29 19.70 28.60
C LYS A 141 -10.07 19.00 29.95
N GLN A 142 -9.74 17.72 29.93
CA GLN A 142 -9.38 16.96 31.13
C GLN A 142 -7.91 17.07 31.52
N GLY A 143 -7.12 17.91 30.83
CA GLY A 143 -5.70 18.14 31.13
C GLY A 143 -4.81 16.92 30.88
N LYS A 144 -5.21 16.00 29.99
CA LYS A 144 -4.46 14.79 29.68
C LYS A 144 -3.31 15.10 28.67
N LYS A 145 -2.24 14.30 28.73
CA LYS A 145 -1.11 14.39 27.79
C LYS A 145 -1.54 14.13 26.35
N GLY A 146 -0.84 14.71 25.39
CA GLY A 146 -1.04 14.46 23.95
C GLY A 146 -0.79 13.00 23.57
N LEU A 147 -1.19 12.64 22.37
CA LEU A 147 -1.15 11.28 21.82
C LEU A 147 -0.26 11.23 20.58
N VAL A 148 0.23 10.02 20.26
CA VAL A 148 0.91 9.71 19.01
C VAL A 148 -0.11 9.10 18.04
N PHE A 149 -0.25 9.70 16.87
CA PHE A 149 -1.13 9.24 15.80
C PHE A 149 -0.33 8.51 14.73
N LEU A 150 -0.74 7.28 14.43
CA LEU A 150 -0.16 6.40 13.39
C LEU A 150 -1.24 6.03 12.36
N PRO A 151 -1.63 6.94 11.47
CA PRO A 151 -2.52 6.60 10.37
C PRO A 151 -1.79 5.66 9.39
N VAL A 152 -2.48 4.62 8.93
CA VAL A 152 -1.95 3.68 7.93
C VAL A 152 -2.78 3.67 6.64
N GLU A 153 -3.59 4.70 6.45
CA GLU A 153 -4.30 4.97 5.20
C GLU A 153 -3.31 5.19 4.05
N LEU A 154 -3.62 4.64 2.87
CA LEU A 154 -2.73 4.68 1.71
C LEU A 154 -2.79 6.02 0.95
N ILE A 155 -2.63 7.12 1.67
CA ILE A 155 -2.52 8.47 1.11
C ILE A 155 -1.14 9.07 1.41
N GLU A 156 -0.75 10.08 0.64
CA GLU A 156 0.50 10.79 0.88
C GLU A 156 0.43 11.61 2.16
N ASN A 157 1.51 11.59 2.96
CA ASN A 157 1.64 12.37 4.18
C ASN A 157 0.42 12.19 5.11
N ASN A 158 -0.01 10.93 5.30
CA ASN A 158 -1.22 10.59 6.01
C ASN A 158 -1.31 11.19 7.43
N GLY A 159 -0.19 11.29 8.15
CA GLY A 159 -0.12 11.95 9.45
C GLY A 159 -0.37 13.46 9.37
N ASP A 160 0.32 14.13 8.43
CA ASP A 160 0.15 15.56 8.21
C ASP A 160 -1.27 15.91 7.75
N GLU A 161 -1.85 15.10 6.85
CA GLU A 161 -3.22 15.33 6.37
C GLU A 161 -4.24 15.14 7.50
N LEU A 162 -4.06 14.15 8.38
CA LEU A 162 -4.91 13.99 9.57
C LEU A 162 -4.79 15.21 10.48
N LYS A 163 -3.56 15.65 10.79
CA LYS A 163 -3.32 16.87 11.59
C LYS A 163 -3.99 18.11 10.99
N LYS A 164 -3.83 18.31 9.68
CA LYS A 164 -4.46 19.43 8.96
C LYS A 164 -5.99 19.40 9.09
N CYS A 165 -6.61 18.22 8.94
CA CYS A 165 -8.05 18.06 9.12
C CYS A 165 -8.49 18.43 10.55
N ILE A 166 -7.79 17.92 11.57
CA ILE A 166 -8.09 18.21 12.99
C ILE A 166 -8.01 19.71 13.28
N ILE A 167 -6.95 20.38 12.80
CA ILE A 167 -6.80 21.83 12.98
C ILE A 167 -7.90 22.61 12.24
N LYS A 168 -8.32 22.17 11.04
CA LYS A 168 -9.45 22.79 10.31
C LYS A 168 -10.73 22.67 11.12
N TYR A 169 -11.03 21.50 11.73
CA TYR A 169 -12.20 21.34 12.58
C TYR A 169 -12.13 22.16 13.86
N ALA A 170 -10.96 22.24 14.50
CA ALA A 170 -10.78 23.11 15.66
C ALA A 170 -11.13 24.58 15.35
N LYS A 171 -10.72 25.06 14.17
CA LYS A 171 -11.05 26.42 13.70
C LYS A 171 -12.53 26.55 13.31
N LEU A 172 -13.08 25.57 12.57
CA LEU A 172 -14.50 25.56 12.16
C LEU A 172 -15.45 25.62 13.35
N TRP A 173 -15.09 24.91 14.43
CA TRP A 173 -15.88 24.83 15.66
C TRP A 173 -15.55 25.93 16.67
N ASN A 174 -14.67 26.90 16.31
CA ASN A 174 -14.23 28.01 17.15
C ASN A 174 -13.67 27.55 18.52
N LEU A 175 -12.90 26.45 18.51
CA LEU A 175 -12.24 25.97 19.72
C LEU A 175 -11.07 26.89 20.08
N GLU A 176 -10.71 26.93 21.37
CA GLU A 176 -9.69 27.84 21.89
C GLU A 176 -8.28 27.60 21.29
N ASN A 177 -7.47 28.67 21.22
CA ASN A 177 -6.10 28.58 20.67
C ASN A 177 -5.19 27.65 21.49
N GLU A 178 -5.45 27.50 22.77
CA GLU A 178 -4.76 26.58 23.67
C GLU A 178 -4.91 25.14 23.22
N TYR A 179 -6.08 24.76 22.67
CA TYR A 179 -6.29 23.45 22.07
C TYR A 179 -5.49 23.27 20.79
N ILE A 180 -5.41 24.30 19.93
CA ILE A 180 -4.58 24.24 18.72
C ILE A 180 -3.09 24.13 19.11
N ASN A 181 -2.66 24.81 20.17
CA ASN A 181 -1.31 24.69 20.70
C ASN A 181 -1.04 23.28 21.26
N TYR A 182 -2.01 22.68 21.92
CA TYR A 182 -1.94 21.29 22.41
C TYR A 182 -1.77 20.30 21.25
N ILE A 183 -2.55 20.44 20.15
CA ILE A 183 -2.39 19.61 18.94
C ILE A 183 -0.98 19.74 18.37
N ASN A 184 -0.44 20.96 18.31
CA ASN A 184 0.85 21.23 17.69
C ASN A 184 2.04 20.76 18.51
N ASN A 185 2.00 20.92 19.85
CA ASN A 185 3.14 20.76 20.74
C ASN A 185 3.09 19.47 21.56
N GLU A 186 1.88 18.98 21.88
CA GLU A 186 1.69 17.81 22.74
C GLU A 186 1.36 16.53 21.96
N CYS A 187 0.86 16.63 20.72
CA CYS A 187 0.55 15.48 19.89
C CYS A 187 1.59 15.28 18.80
N SER A 188 1.90 14.02 18.47
CA SER A 188 2.74 13.65 17.33
C SER A 188 1.88 13.00 16.24
N PHE A 189 2.04 13.44 15.00
CA PHE A 189 1.33 12.88 13.86
C PHE A 189 2.37 12.30 12.89
N CYS A 190 2.51 10.99 12.87
CA CYS A 190 3.54 10.31 12.10
C CYS A 190 3.04 10.01 10.69
N ASN A 191 3.80 10.40 9.68
CA ASN A 191 3.58 9.87 8.34
C ASN A 191 4.01 8.40 8.32
N THR A 192 3.21 7.53 7.76
CA THR A 192 3.51 6.11 7.74
C THR A 192 3.35 5.50 6.35
N LEU A 193 4.14 4.48 6.07
CA LEU A 193 4.02 3.64 4.89
C LEU A 193 3.99 2.18 5.32
N VAL A 194 2.95 1.48 4.94
CA VAL A 194 2.75 0.05 5.26
C VAL A 194 2.81 -0.82 4.01
N ASP A 195 3.32 -2.03 4.18
CA ASP A 195 3.34 -3.03 3.12
C ASP A 195 3.19 -4.44 3.70
N ARG A 196 2.07 -5.08 3.42
CA ARG A 196 1.76 -6.49 3.67
C ARG A 196 0.60 -6.92 2.80
N ILE A 197 0.69 -8.07 2.17
CA ILE A 197 -0.45 -8.68 1.48
C ILE A 197 -1.32 -9.40 2.53
N VAL A 198 -2.55 -8.89 2.68
CA VAL A 198 -3.58 -9.51 3.51
C VAL A 198 -4.66 -10.03 2.58
N THR A 199 -4.81 -11.35 2.53
CA THR A 199 -5.75 -12.01 1.60
C THR A 199 -7.20 -11.96 2.07
N GLY A 200 -7.42 -11.54 3.32
CA GLY A 200 -8.75 -11.30 3.87
C GLY A 200 -9.14 -12.24 5.01
N LYS A 201 -10.44 -12.46 5.16
CA LYS A 201 -10.98 -13.41 6.15
C LYS A 201 -10.46 -14.82 5.83
N ALA A 202 -10.05 -15.54 6.84
CA ALA A 202 -9.63 -16.94 6.75
C ALA A 202 -10.65 -17.87 7.39
N GLU A 203 -10.71 -19.10 6.90
CA GLU A 203 -11.42 -20.19 7.57
C GLU A 203 -10.45 -20.89 8.53
N TYR A 204 -10.74 -20.86 9.81
CA TYR A 204 -9.92 -21.52 10.82
C TYR A 204 -10.75 -21.93 12.04
N LYS A 205 -11.04 -23.23 12.17
CA LYS A 205 -11.86 -23.78 13.25
C LYS A 205 -13.16 -22.96 13.46
N ASP A 206 -13.51 -22.63 14.69
CA ASP A 206 -14.68 -21.82 15.05
C ASP A 206 -14.35 -20.32 15.16
N ASP A 207 -13.28 -19.85 14.51
CA ASP A 207 -12.83 -18.45 14.55
C ASP A 207 -13.40 -17.64 13.38
N GLU A 208 -14.50 -16.95 13.60
CA GLU A 208 -15.12 -16.10 12.58
C GLU A 208 -14.31 -14.83 12.24
N CYS A 209 -13.38 -14.47 13.11
CA CYS A 209 -12.52 -13.31 12.96
C CYS A 209 -11.11 -13.63 12.43
N ALA A 210 -10.82 -14.90 12.10
CA ALA A 210 -9.53 -15.28 11.56
C ALA A 210 -9.21 -14.53 10.27
N VAL A 211 -7.93 -14.14 10.11
CA VAL A 211 -7.43 -13.44 8.93
C VAL A 211 -6.19 -14.14 8.38
N ALA A 212 -6.00 -14.07 7.07
CA ALA A 212 -4.80 -14.62 6.43
C ALA A 212 -3.96 -13.51 5.81
N CYS A 213 -2.65 -13.64 5.94
CA CYS A 213 -1.70 -12.72 5.35
C CYS A 213 -0.36 -13.41 5.04
N GLU A 214 0.47 -12.74 4.25
CA GLU A 214 1.85 -13.17 4.05
C GLU A 214 2.70 -12.94 5.33
N PRO A 215 3.82 -13.67 5.49
CA PRO A 215 4.74 -13.45 6.60
C PRO A 215 5.51 -12.13 6.49
N TYR A 216 5.81 -11.67 5.28
CA TYR A 216 6.44 -10.37 5.06
C TYR A 216 5.57 -9.23 5.60
N SER A 217 6.22 -8.26 6.23
CA SER A 217 5.60 -7.00 6.63
C SER A 217 6.63 -5.87 6.64
N SER A 218 6.18 -4.65 6.35
CA SER A 218 7.00 -3.45 6.46
C SER A 218 6.14 -2.29 6.97
N TRP A 219 6.66 -1.58 7.96
CA TRP A 219 6.05 -0.37 8.53
C TRP A 219 7.11 0.70 8.68
N ILE A 220 7.16 1.63 7.73
CA ILE A 220 8.07 2.78 7.79
C ILE A 220 7.33 3.92 8.49
N ILE A 221 7.97 4.52 9.47
CA ILE A 221 7.35 5.54 10.33
C ILE A 221 8.27 6.75 10.40
N GLU A 222 7.77 7.87 9.92
CA GLU A 222 8.40 9.18 10.07
C GLU A 222 7.93 9.76 11.41
N ALA A 223 8.78 9.68 12.43
CA ALA A 223 8.42 9.94 13.82
C ALA A 223 9.40 10.89 14.49
N ASP A 224 8.87 11.85 15.26
CA ASP A 224 9.64 12.65 16.19
C ASP A 224 10.15 11.84 17.40
N GLU A 225 11.03 12.42 18.21
CA GLU A 225 11.62 11.75 19.38
C GLU A 225 10.56 11.26 20.38
N LYS A 226 9.47 12.01 20.54
CA LYS A 226 8.36 11.66 21.42
C LYS A 226 7.67 10.41 20.95
N ALA A 227 7.31 10.35 19.67
CA ALA A 227 6.69 9.17 19.07
C ALA A 227 7.62 7.95 19.12
N GLN A 228 8.92 8.13 18.84
CA GLN A 228 9.92 7.07 18.93
C GLN A 228 10.01 6.46 20.34
N SER A 229 9.80 7.25 21.38
CA SER A 229 9.88 6.79 22.77
C SER A 229 8.77 5.83 23.17
N VAL A 230 7.60 5.89 22.52
CA VAL A 230 6.42 5.04 22.84
C VAL A 230 6.16 3.93 21.82
N ILE A 231 6.69 4.05 20.59
CA ILE A 231 6.53 3.05 19.53
C ILE A 231 7.55 1.91 19.71
N ALA A 232 7.28 1.01 20.63
CA ALA A 232 8.23 -0.05 21.01
C ALA A 232 8.40 -1.14 19.96
N PHE A 233 7.41 -1.41 19.10
CA PHE A 233 7.43 -2.51 18.13
C PHE A 233 8.45 -2.31 16.99
N CYS A 234 9.00 -1.12 16.80
CA CYS A 234 10.14 -0.91 15.90
C CYS A 234 11.43 -1.61 16.38
N LYS A 235 11.48 -2.06 17.64
CA LYS A 235 12.58 -2.90 18.16
C LYS A 235 12.45 -4.36 17.74
N LEU A 236 11.32 -4.76 17.14
CA LEU A 236 11.14 -6.07 16.54
C LEU A 236 11.87 -6.13 15.19
N ASN A 237 12.51 -7.23 14.90
CA ASN A 237 13.08 -7.48 13.57
C ASN A 237 11.98 -8.04 12.63
N MET A 238 10.91 -7.25 12.41
CA MET A 238 9.73 -7.64 11.60
C MET A 238 9.44 -6.64 10.47
N GLY A 239 10.39 -5.74 10.15
CA GLY A 239 10.23 -4.76 9.08
C GLY A 239 9.60 -3.43 9.50
N ALA A 240 9.30 -3.21 10.79
CA ALA A 240 8.97 -1.88 11.30
C ALA A 240 10.25 -1.10 11.60
N LYS A 241 10.35 0.13 11.11
CA LYS A 241 11.50 1.01 11.37
C LYS A 241 11.14 2.49 11.30
N PHE A 242 11.90 3.30 12.02
CA PHE A 242 11.87 4.76 11.88
C PHE A 242 12.67 5.20 10.64
N ALA A 243 12.23 6.27 10.02
CA ALA A 243 12.91 6.93 8.92
C ALA A 243 12.74 8.45 9.03
N GLU A 244 13.67 9.20 8.45
CA GLU A 244 13.56 10.66 8.35
C GLU A 244 12.43 11.09 7.42
N SER A 245 12.16 10.28 6.37
CA SER A 245 11.05 10.46 5.44
C SER A 245 10.55 9.12 4.92
N VAL A 246 9.23 9.00 4.74
CA VAL A 246 8.59 7.84 4.10
C VAL A 246 8.66 7.89 2.58
N LEU A 247 8.96 9.03 1.98
CA LEU A 247 8.91 9.24 0.53
C LEU A 247 9.84 8.30 -0.26
N PRO A 248 11.14 8.13 0.07
CA PRO A 248 12.01 7.21 -0.67
C PRO A 248 11.54 5.76 -0.60
N TYR A 249 10.95 5.35 0.52
CA TYR A 249 10.40 4.00 0.70
C TYR A 249 9.11 3.78 -0.10
N ARG A 250 8.31 4.83 -0.23
CA ARG A 250 7.14 4.83 -1.11
C ARG A 250 7.55 4.69 -2.57
N GLU A 251 8.53 5.46 -3.00
CA GLU A 251 9.11 5.35 -4.33
C GLU A 251 9.65 3.94 -4.59
N ARG A 252 10.42 3.39 -3.65
CA ARG A 252 10.90 2.01 -3.69
C ARG A 252 9.76 1.00 -3.88
N LYS A 253 8.68 1.11 -3.08
CA LYS A 253 7.52 0.23 -3.18
C LYS A 253 6.84 0.36 -4.54
N VAL A 254 6.60 1.58 -5.02
CA VAL A 254 5.93 1.83 -6.29
C VAL A 254 6.75 1.33 -7.47
N LYS A 255 8.04 1.66 -7.51
CA LYS A 255 8.92 1.31 -8.64
C LYS A 255 9.30 -0.18 -8.63
N ILE A 256 9.62 -0.77 -7.48
CA ILE A 256 10.05 -2.18 -7.40
C ILE A 256 8.82 -3.10 -7.32
N LEU A 257 8.04 -3.08 -6.24
CA LEU A 257 6.93 -4.04 -6.07
C LEU A 257 5.87 -3.89 -7.16
N ASN A 258 5.33 -2.69 -7.30
CA ASN A 258 4.25 -2.44 -8.26
C ASN A 258 4.78 -2.34 -9.69
N GLY A 259 6.00 -1.82 -9.88
CA GLY A 259 6.66 -1.70 -11.17
C GLY A 259 6.95 -3.03 -11.82
N VAL A 260 7.47 -4.01 -11.07
CA VAL A 260 7.73 -5.35 -11.60
C VAL A 260 6.46 -6.04 -12.08
N HIS A 261 5.37 -5.95 -11.33
CA HIS A 261 4.07 -6.45 -11.82
C HIS A 261 3.68 -5.78 -13.13
N THR A 262 3.74 -4.45 -13.19
CA THR A 262 3.32 -3.69 -14.38
C THR A 262 4.24 -3.95 -15.58
N MET A 263 5.54 -4.11 -15.34
CA MET A 263 6.54 -4.40 -16.37
C MET A 263 6.38 -5.80 -16.97
N SER A 264 5.97 -6.81 -16.17
CA SER A 264 6.03 -8.21 -16.57
C SER A 264 4.68 -8.84 -16.92
N VAL A 265 3.59 -8.41 -16.27
CA VAL A 265 2.30 -9.12 -16.30
C VAL A 265 1.69 -9.22 -17.69
N LEU A 266 1.70 -8.13 -18.48
CA LEU A 266 1.10 -8.15 -19.82
C LEU A 266 1.92 -8.99 -20.81
N ALA A 267 3.25 -8.91 -20.71
CA ALA A 267 4.16 -9.78 -21.45
C ALA A 267 3.94 -11.26 -21.06
N GLY A 268 3.88 -11.54 -19.76
CA GLY A 268 3.65 -12.90 -19.25
C GLY A 268 2.33 -13.48 -19.68
N TYR A 269 1.26 -12.70 -19.66
CA TYR A 269 -0.05 -13.17 -20.13
C TYR A 269 -0.03 -13.53 -21.62
N ASN A 270 0.56 -12.67 -22.45
CA ASN A 270 0.71 -12.91 -23.89
C ASN A 270 1.66 -14.07 -24.21
N ALA A 271 2.57 -14.42 -23.29
CA ALA A 271 3.40 -15.64 -23.40
C ALA A 271 2.67 -16.93 -22.95
N GLY A 272 1.42 -16.81 -22.46
CA GLY A 272 0.57 -17.95 -22.11
C GLY A 272 0.49 -18.24 -20.61
N PHE A 273 1.22 -17.53 -19.75
CA PHE A 273 1.12 -17.68 -18.29
C PHE A 273 -0.24 -17.18 -17.78
N LYS A 274 -0.72 -17.75 -16.69
CA LYS A 274 -2.01 -17.36 -16.08
C LYS A 274 -1.84 -16.74 -14.70
N ILE A 275 -0.81 -17.14 -13.95
CA ILE A 275 -0.52 -16.68 -12.61
C ILE A 275 0.92 -16.18 -12.50
N VAL A 276 1.15 -15.26 -11.55
CA VAL A 276 2.46 -14.63 -11.31
C VAL A 276 3.54 -15.68 -11.00
N ARG A 277 3.22 -16.66 -10.14
CA ARG A 277 4.18 -17.68 -9.70
C ARG A 277 4.76 -18.48 -10.86
N ASP A 278 3.93 -18.90 -11.81
CA ASP A 278 4.39 -19.69 -12.95
C ASP A 278 5.27 -18.85 -13.88
N MET A 279 4.90 -17.58 -14.10
CA MET A 279 5.68 -16.64 -14.90
C MET A 279 7.08 -16.40 -14.32
N ILE A 280 7.19 -16.12 -13.02
CA ILE A 280 8.50 -15.81 -12.40
C ILE A 280 9.41 -17.04 -12.24
N ASN A 281 8.87 -18.26 -12.31
CA ASN A 281 9.64 -19.49 -12.30
C ASN A 281 10.12 -19.90 -13.70
N ASP A 282 9.62 -19.25 -14.78
CA ASP A 282 10.17 -19.41 -16.12
C ASP A 282 11.55 -18.74 -16.22
N LYS A 283 12.50 -19.43 -16.87
CA LYS A 283 13.90 -18.99 -16.93
C LYS A 283 14.06 -17.65 -17.68
N ALA A 284 13.36 -17.45 -18.80
CA ALA A 284 13.46 -16.25 -19.60
C ALA A 284 12.79 -15.06 -18.89
N PHE A 285 11.59 -15.27 -18.30
CA PHE A 285 10.92 -14.23 -17.55
C PHE A 285 11.67 -13.84 -16.28
N LYS A 286 12.29 -14.79 -15.59
CA LYS A 286 13.16 -14.49 -14.46
C LYS A 286 14.32 -13.60 -14.87
N ALA A 287 15.03 -13.94 -15.94
CA ALA A 287 16.13 -13.12 -16.47
C ALA A 287 15.67 -11.72 -16.90
N TYR A 288 14.51 -11.62 -17.56
CA TYR A 288 13.88 -10.35 -17.93
C TYR A 288 13.57 -9.47 -16.70
N ILE A 289 12.97 -10.03 -15.67
CA ILE A 289 12.67 -9.32 -14.44
C ILE A 289 13.95 -8.92 -13.71
N ASP A 290 14.92 -9.81 -13.61
CA ASP A 290 16.20 -9.54 -12.95
C ASP A 290 16.98 -8.41 -13.66
N LYS A 291 17.02 -8.42 -15.03
CA LYS A 291 17.63 -7.35 -15.82
C LYS A 291 16.93 -6.01 -15.60
N GLY A 292 15.59 -5.96 -15.71
CA GLY A 292 14.82 -4.74 -15.52
C GLY A 292 14.93 -4.16 -14.09
N LEU A 293 14.91 -5.02 -13.07
CA LEU A 293 15.10 -4.60 -11.69
C LEU A 293 16.50 -4.04 -11.44
N ASN A 294 17.54 -4.81 -11.73
CA ASN A 294 18.91 -4.48 -11.30
C ASN A 294 19.61 -3.44 -12.17
N GLU A 295 19.31 -3.42 -13.48
CA GLU A 295 20.00 -2.55 -14.42
C GLU A 295 19.24 -1.27 -14.71
N GLU A 296 17.90 -1.27 -14.55
CA GLU A 296 17.08 -0.11 -14.91
C GLU A 296 16.36 0.51 -13.70
N ILE A 297 15.48 -0.24 -12.99
CA ILE A 297 14.61 0.33 -11.96
C ILE A 297 15.40 0.75 -10.72
N ILE A 298 16.20 -0.15 -10.12
CA ILE A 298 16.96 0.13 -8.90
C ILE A 298 17.89 1.32 -9.08
N LYS A 299 18.46 1.50 -10.26
CA LYS A 299 19.36 2.62 -10.59
C LYS A 299 18.69 4.00 -10.55
N THR A 300 17.36 4.07 -10.51
CA THR A 300 16.59 5.32 -10.49
C THR A 300 16.09 5.71 -9.10
N ILE A 301 16.38 4.93 -8.08
CA ILE A 301 15.86 5.17 -6.71
C ILE A 301 17.00 5.67 -5.83
N ASP A 302 16.74 6.72 -5.05
CA ASP A 302 17.72 7.34 -4.15
C ASP A 302 17.67 6.71 -2.75
N LEU A 303 18.12 5.46 -2.66
CA LEU A 303 18.33 4.71 -1.42
C LEU A 303 19.57 3.83 -1.59
N ASP A 304 20.06 3.29 -0.46
CA ASP A 304 21.18 2.33 -0.49
C ASP A 304 20.89 1.14 -1.42
N GLU A 305 21.83 0.85 -2.33
CA GLU A 305 21.63 -0.19 -3.36
C GLU A 305 21.45 -1.58 -2.76
N ASN A 306 22.09 -1.89 -1.62
CA ASN A 306 21.93 -3.18 -0.96
C ASN A 306 20.54 -3.29 -0.33
N GLU A 307 20.01 -2.20 0.24
CA GLU A 307 18.65 -2.14 0.75
C GLU A 307 17.62 -2.33 -0.39
N LEU A 308 17.85 -1.70 -1.54
CA LEU A 308 16.99 -1.85 -2.71
C LEU A 308 17.00 -3.28 -3.25
N LYS A 309 18.18 -3.91 -3.36
CA LYS A 309 18.34 -5.30 -3.79
C LYS A 309 17.70 -6.28 -2.80
N ALA A 310 17.86 -6.06 -1.50
CA ALA A 310 17.22 -6.87 -0.47
C ALA A 310 15.69 -6.78 -0.59
N PHE A 311 15.14 -5.57 -0.81
CA PHE A 311 13.72 -5.39 -1.04
C PHE A 311 13.24 -6.06 -2.34
N ALA A 312 13.98 -5.92 -3.45
CA ALA A 312 13.67 -6.57 -4.72
C ALA A 312 13.64 -8.11 -4.57
N ASN A 313 14.61 -8.70 -3.88
CA ASN A 313 14.62 -10.14 -3.59
C ASN A 313 13.40 -10.56 -2.78
N SER A 314 13.01 -9.77 -1.77
CA SER A 314 11.80 -10.05 -0.99
C SER A 314 10.53 -9.98 -1.86
N VAL A 315 10.47 -9.08 -2.83
CA VAL A 315 9.36 -8.98 -3.79
C VAL A 315 9.25 -10.24 -4.66
N ILE A 316 10.36 -10.71 -5.22
CA ILE A 316 10.38 -11.95 -6.02
C ILE A 316 9.98 -13.15 -5.16
N GLU A 317 10.42 -13.22 -3.92
CA GLU A 317 10.02 -14.26 -2.97
C GLU A 317 8.51 -14.24 -2.68
N ARG A 318 7.93 -13.06 -2.47
CA ARG A 318 6.49 -12.84 -2.27
C ARG A 318 5.67 -13.25 -3.50
N PHE A 319 6.17 -12.97 -4.71
CA PHE A 319 5.53 -13.40 -5.96
C PHE A 319 5.54 -14.92 -6.12
N ASN A 320 6.51 -15.59 -5.53
CA ASN A 320 6.63 -17.06 -5.50
C ASN A 320 5.89 -17.71 -4.32
N ASN A 321 4.87 -17.04 -3.77
CA ASN A 321 4.06 -17.55 -2.69
C ASN A 321 3.21 -18.76 -3.15
N PRO A 322 3.41 -19.96 -2.56
CA PRO A 322 2.70 -21.17 -2.99
C PRO A 322 1.22 -21.20 -2.57
N PHE A 323 0.79 -20.31 -1.70
CA PHE A 323 -0.58 -20.25 -1.17
C PHE A 323 -1.49 -19.28 -1.92
N ILE A 324 -0.96 -18.52 -2.90
CA ILE A 324 -1.71 -17.49 -3.64
C ILE A 324 -1.52 -17.73 -5.14
N ASP A 325 -2.62 -17.97 -5.85
CA ASP A 325 -2.66 -17.99 -7.30
C ASP A 325 -3.06 -16.60 -7.82
N HIS A 326 -2.08 -15.67 -7.82
CA HIS A 326 -2.30 -14.30 -8.25
C HIS A 326 -2.43 -14.25 -9.79
N LYS A 327 -3.65 -14.09 -10.29
CA LYS A 327 -3.93 -14.11 -11.73
C LYS A 327 -3.39 -12.86 -12.42
N LEU A 328 -2.72 -13.06 -13.56
CA LEU A 328 -2.16 -11.95 -14.34
C LEU A 328 -3.24 -11.01 -14.86
N LEU A 329 -4.42 -11.52 -15.24
CA LEU A 329 -5.54 -10.69 -15.68
C LEU A 329 -6.12 -9.81 -14.56
N ASP A 330 -6.12 -10.25 -13.31
CA ASP A 330 -6.60 -9.42 -12.20
C ASP A 330 -5.63 -8.23 -11.97
N ILE A 331 -4.34 -8.43 -12.25
CA ILE A 331 -3.34 -7.37 -12.19
C ILE A 331 -3.42 -6.44 -13.41
N SER A 332 -3.87 -6.93 -14.56
CA SER A 332 -3.91 -6.17 -15.83
C SER A 332 -4.93 -5.02 -15.86
N LEU A 333 -5.85 -4.95 -14.90
CA LEU A 333 -6.84 -3.87 -14.81
C LEU A 333 -6.19 -2.49 -14.78
N ASN A 334 -6.66 -1.55 -15.62
CA ASN A 334 -6.16 -0.17 -15.70
C ASN A 334 -4.63 -0.10 -15.94
N SER A 335 -4.09 -0.95 -16.82
CA SER A 335 -2.64 -1.08 -17.01
C SER A 335 -2.01 0.18 -17.58
N VAL A 336 -2.72 0.98 -18.34
CA VAL A 336 -2.18 2.25 -18.90
C VAL A 336 -1.86 3.23 -17.76
N ALA A 337 -2.80 3.47 -16.85
CA ALA A 337 -2.58 4.34 -15.69
C ALA A 337 -1.50 3.78 -14.75
N LYS A 338 -1.48 2.46 -14.56
CA LYS A 338 -0.44 1.79 -13.77
C LYS A 338 0.94 1.92 -14.41
N PHE A 339 1.06 1.78 -15.73
CA PHE A 339 2.32 1.94 -16.44
C PHE A 339 2.86 3.37 -16.27
N LYS A 340 2.00 4.37 -16.45
CA LYS A 340 2.35 5.78 -16.20
C LYS A 340 2.93 5.99 -14.80
N ALA A 341 2.22 5.51 -13.78
CA ALA A 341 2.58 5.77 -12.39
C ALA A 341 3.77 4.93 -11.86
N ARG A 342 4.13 3.81 -12.52
CA ARG A 342 5.05 2.81 -11.96
C ARG A 342 6.26 2.52 -12.83
N CYS A 343 6.10 2.51 -14.16
CA CYS A 343 7.16 2.16 -15.11
C CYS A 343 7.66 3.37 -15.90
N LEU A 344 6.75 4.25 -16.33
CA LEU A 344 7.15 5.44 -17.11
C LEU A 344 8.02 6.37 -16.28
N CYS A 345 7.72 6.59 -15.00
CA CYS A 345 8.58 7.37 -14.12
C CYS A 345 10.02 6.78 -14.06
N SER A 346 10.15 5.46 -13.88
CA SER A 346 11.48 4.81 -13.90
C SER A 346 12.17 4.95 -15.25
N LEU A 347 11.44 4.85 -16.36
CA LEU A 347 12.00 5.04 -17.72
C LEU A 347 12.55 6.46 -17.91
N LEU A 348 11.77 7.47 -17.51
CA LEU A 348 12.16 8.87 -17.62
C LEU A 348 13.34 9.21 -16.69
N ASP A 349 13.30 8.73 -15.45
CA ASP A 349 14.40 8.94 -14.50
C ASP A 349 15.68 8.28 -14.97
N TYR A 350 15.60 7.08 -15.56
CA TYR A 350 16.74 6.41 -16.15
C TYR A 350 17.32 7.20 -17.33
N TYR A 351 16.45 7.66 -18.24
CA TYR A 351 16.87 8.50 -19.36
C TYR A 351 17.53 9.79 -18.88
N ASN A 352 16.92 10.49 -17.94
CA ASN A 352 17.47 11.74 -17.40
C ASN A 352 18.82 11.52 -16.70
N LYS A 353 18.99 10.39 -16.00
CA LYS A 353 20.21 10.09 -15.25
C LYS A 353 21.37 9.60 -16.15
N PHE A 354 21.07 8.80 -17.17
CA PHE A 354 22.09 8.10 -17.95
C PHE A 354 22.17 8.53 -19.44
N GLY A 355 21.23 9.33 -19.92
CA GLY A 355 21.16 9.73 -21.34
C GLY A 355 20.88 8.56 -22.29
N LYS A 356 20.34 7.46 -21.80
CA LYS A 356 20.07 6.23 -22.54
C LYS A 356 18.64 5.76 -22.32
N ILE A 357 18.03 5.20 -23.37
CA ILE A 357 16.70 4.60 -23.24
C ILE A 357 16.82 3.19 -22.65
N PRO A 358 16.15 2.88 -21.52
CA PRO A 358 16.19 1.56 -20.91
C PRO A 358 15.51 0.52 -21.79
N SER A 359 16.11 -0.66 -21.93
CA SER A 359 15.68 -1.69 -22.87
C SER A 359 14.45 -2.45 -22.36
N VAL A 360 14.50 -2.90 -21.10
CA VAL A 360 13.45 -3.71 -20.50
C VAL A 360 12.16 -2.91 -20.32
N LEU A 361 12.25 -1.67 -19.82
CA LEU A 361 11.08 -0.80 -19.68
C LEU A 361 10.48 -0.39 -21.02
N SER A 362 11.31 -0.23 -22.07
CA SER A 362 10.82 0.01 -23.45
C SER A 362 10.12 -1.22 -24.03
N PHE A 363 10.65 -2.43 -23.76
CA PHE A 363 9.99 -3.68 -24.14
C PHE A 363 8.64 -3.85 -23.40
N ALA A 364 8.60 -3.53 -22.10
CA ALA A 364 7.36 -3.55 -21.35
C ALA A 364 6.32 -2.57 -21.92
N PHE A 365 6.76 -1.41 -22.42
CA PHE A 365 5.88 -0.45 -23.11
C PHE A 365 5.33 -1.03 -24.41
N ALA A 366 6.19 -1.65 -25.24
CA ALA A 366 5.79 -2.34 -26.45
C ALA A 366 4.81 -3.49 -26.18
N ALA A 367 5.03 -4.25 -25.09
CA ALA A 367 4.14 -5.32 -24.65
C ALA A 367 2.77 -4.78 -24.18
N LEU A 368 2.73 -3.60 -23.53
CA LEU A 368 1.48 -2.92 -23.19
C LEU A 368 0.72 -2.55 -24.47
N ILE A 369 1.37 -1.92 -25.42
CA ILE A 369 0.73 -1.53 -26.70
C ILE A 369 0.17 -2.78 -27.40
N ASN A 370 0.96 -3.86 -27.49
CA ASN A 370 0.51 -5.12 -28.09
C ASN A 370 -0.66 -5.78 -27.34
N PHE A 371 -0.73 -5.64 -26.01
CA PHE A 371 -1.83 -6.17 -25.21
C PHE A 371 -3.15 -5.45 -25.51
N TYR A 372 -3.12 -4.14 -25.69
CA TYR A 372 -4.31 -3.32 -25.97
C TYR A 372 -4.67 -3.23 -27.45
N GLU A 373 -3.69 -3.39 -28.38
CA GLU A 373 -3.98 -3.31 -29.81
C GLU A 373 -5.02 -4.36 -30.22
N ASN A 374 -6.05 -3.94 -30.94
CA ASN A 374 -7.15 -4.78 -31.40
C ASN A 374 -7.81 -5.62 -30.27
N PHE A 375 -7.92 -5.06 -29.07
CA PHE A 375 -8.40 -5.75 -27.88
C PHE A 375 -9.80 -6.38 -28.05
N GLU A 376 -10.66 -5.78 -28.90
CA GLU A 376 -12.01 -6.32 -29.19
C GLU A 376 -11.97 -7.69 -29.88
N ASN A 377 -10.87 -8.06 -30.51
CA ASN A 377 -10.67 -9.33 -31.20
C ASN A 377 -9.79 -10.31 -30.38
N LYS A 378 -9.49 -10.00 -29.12
CA LYS A 378 -8.72 -10.87 -28.22
C LYS A 378 -9.65 -11.88 -27.52
N ASP A 379 -9.10 -13.02 -27.16
CA ASP A 379 -9.79 -14.07 -26.39
C ASP A 379 -9.76 -13.82 -24.86
N TYR A 380 -9.38 -12.60 -24.45
CA TYR A 380 -9.31 -12.18 -23.06
C TYR A 380 -9.87 -10.75 -22.87
N PRO A 381 -10.46 -10.45 -21.72
CA PRO A 381 -10.98 -9.13 -21.44
C PRO A 381 -9.85 -8.13 -21.22
N VAL A 382 -9.94 -6.96 -21.83
CA VAL A 382 -9.13 -5.80 -21.52
C VAL A 382 -10.01 -4.79 -20.79
N ASN A 383 -9.69 -4.51 -19.54
CA ASN A 383 -10.45 -3.60 -18.69
C ASN A 383 -9.59 -2.39 -18.31
N ASP A 384 -10.02 -1.22 -18.81
CA ASP A 384 -9.42 0.08 -18.49
C ASP A 384 -10.51 1.14 -18.54
N VAL A 385 -10.17 2.40 -18.23
CA VAL A 385 -11.12 3.52 -18.33
C VAL A 385 -11.59 3.71 -19.78
N GLU A 386 -12.82 4.15 -19.93
CA GLU A 386 -13.49 4.26 -21.24
C GLU A 386 -12.67 5.08 -22.27
N SER A 387 -12.05 6.16 -21.83
CA SER A 387 -11.21 7.01 -22.71
C SER A 387 -9.99 6.27 -23.28
N VAL A 388 -9.37 5.38 -22.52
CA VAL A 388 -8.26 4.52 -22.95
C VAL A 388 -8.77 3.49 -23.96
N LEU A 389 -9.86 2.81 -23.64
CA LEU A 389 -10.45 1.81 -24.54
C LEU A 389 -10.89 2.45 -25.85
N HIS A 390 -11.51 3.63 -25.80
CA HIS A 390 -11.89 4.37 -27.01
C HIS A 390 -10.69 4.74 -27.88
N PHE A 391 -9.57 5.16 -27.27
CA PHE A 391 -8.34 5.46 -28.00
C PHE A 391 -7.80 4.22 -28.74
N PHE A 392 -7.66 3.07 -28.06
CA PHE A 392 -7.15 1.85 -28.68
C PHE A 392 -8.11 1.19 -29.70
N LYS A 393 -9.40 1.54 -29.67
CA LYS A 393 -10.39 1.11 -30.65
C LYS A 393 -10.32 1.92 -31.93
N ALA A 394 -9.82 3.13 -31.89
CA ALA A 394 -9.66 3.99 -33.06
C ALA A 394 -8.67 3.37 -34.06
N LYS A 395 -8.80 3.75 -35.34
CA LYS A 395 -7.85 3.32 -36.38
C LYS A 395 -6.56 4.17 -36.27
N HIS A 396 -5.42 3.49 -36.17
CA HIS A 396 -4.09 4.09 -36.13
C HIS A 396 -3.31 3.80 -37.42
N ASN A 397 -2.55 4.78 -37.90
CA ASN A 397 -1.58 4.57 -38.98
C ASN A 397 -0.29 3.93 -38.41
N ASP A 398 0.16 4.42 -37.28
CA ASP A 398 1.22 3.85 -36.45
C ASP A 398 0.81 3.92 -34.98
N ILE A 399 0.30 2.80 -34.45
CA ILE A 399 -0.21 2.73 -33.08
C ILE A 399 0.86 3.09 -32.05
N VAL A 400 2.15 2.74 -32.28
CA VAL A 400 3.24 3.05 -31.35
C VAL A 400 3.48 4.55 -31.29
N PHE A 401 3.52 5.22 -32.44
CA PHE A 401 3.66 6.68 -32.51
C PHE A 401 2.48 7.37 -31.81
N ASP A 402 1.25 6.98 -32.17
CA ASP A 402 0.02 7.61 -31.64
C ASP A 402 -0.11 7.43 -30.13
N VAL A 403 0.27 6.25 -29.58
CA VAL A 403 0.31 6.00 -28.15
C VAL A 403 1.33 6.89 -27.48
N LEU A 404 2.57 6.95 -27.97
CA LEU A 404 3.62 7.79 -27.36
C LEU A 404 3.33 9.29 -27.45
N ALA A 405 2.67 9.74 -28.52
CA ALA A 405 2.28 11.14 -28.71
C ALA A 405 1.07 11.57 -27.84
N ASN A 406 0.39 10.64 -27.16
CA ASN A 406 -0.85 10.92 -26.44
C ASN A 406 -0.59 11.67 -25.11
N VAL A 407 -0.51 13.00 -25.20
CA VAL A 407 -0.30 13.90 -24.04
C VAL A 407 -1.41 13.73 -22.99
N GLY A 408 -2.66 13.47 -23.41
CA GLY A 408 -3.79 13.27 -22.49
C GLY A 408 -3.61 12.08 -21.55
N VAL A 409 -2.92 11.04 -22.01
CA VAL A 409 -2.60 9.85 -21.24
C VAL A 409 -1.31 10.06 -20.41
N TRP A 410 -0.23 10.45 -21.08
CA TRP A 410 1.11 10.45 -20.43
C TRP A 410 1.43 11.76 -19.70
N GLY A 411 0.75 12.87 -20.02
CA GLY A 411 1.03 14.20 -19.50
C GLY A 411 2.02 14.99 -20.36
N GLU A 412 2.75 14.31 -21.22
CA GLU A 412 3.69 14.89 -22.18
C GLU A 412 3.75 14.06 -23.47
N ASP A 413 4.35 14.64 -24.52
CA ASP A 413 4.58 13.99 -25.81
C ASP A 413 5.89 13.17 -25.74
N LEU A 414 5.78 11.86 -25.53
CA LEU A 414 6.92 10.97 -25.36
C LEU A 414 7.70 10.74 -26.66
N THR A 415 7.16 11.11 -27.84
CA THR A 415 7.88 11.04 -29.11
C THR A 415 9.05 12.03 -29.18
N LYS A 416 9.05 13.06 -28.32
CA LYS A 416 10.11 14.05 -28.19
C LYS A 416 11.35 13.55 -27.45
N ILE A 417 11.24 12.39 -26.78
CA ILE A 417 12.39 11.77 -26.11
C ILE A 417 13.23 11.06 -27.18
N ASP A 418 14.47 11.52 -27.35
CA ASP A 418 15.34 10.99 -28.41
C ASP A 418 15.56 9.47 -28.27
N GLY A 419 15.28 8.77 -29.38
CA GLY A 419 15.41 7.32 -29.47
C GLY A 419 14.27 6.50 -28.86
N LEU A 420 13.36 7.06 -28.03
CA LEU A 420 12.33 6.27 -27.34
C LEU A 420 11.35 5.63 -28.35
N TYR A 421 10.79 6.43 -29.27
CA TYR A 421 9.88 5.89 -30.30
C TYR A 421 10.55 4.76 -31.09
N LYS A 422 11.77 5.00 -31.59
CA LYS A 422 12.51 4.00 -32.37
C LYS A 422 12.71 2.70 -31.60
N LYS A 423 13.03 2.78 -30.31
CA LYS A 423 13.27 1.60 -29.47
C LYS A 423 11.98 0.84 -29.16
N VAL A 424 10.93 1.52 -28.76
CA VAL A 424 9.62 0.90 -28.47
C VAL A 424 9.04 0.29 -29.76
N LYS A 425 9.17 0.98 -30.91
CA LYS A 425 8.70 0.46 -32.21
C LYS A 425 9.43 -0.80 -32.61
N ALA A 426 10.75 -0.86 -32.45
CA ALA A 426 11.52 -2.05 -32.77
C ALA A 426 11.08 -3.26 -31.94
N TYR A 427 10.88 -3.09 -30.62
CA TYR A 427 10.38 -4.17 -29.77
C TYR A 427 8.94 -4.55 -30.09
N PHE A 428 8.09 -3.59 -30.44
CA PHE A 428 6.73 -3.89 -30.88
C PHE A 428 6.72 -4.74 -32.17
N ASP A 429 7.54 -4.38 -33.15
CA ASP A 429 7.67 -5.13 -34.40
C ASP A 429 8.25 -6.54 -34.17
N ASP A 430 9.23 -6.68 -33.28
CA ASP A 430 9.74 -7.98 -32.85
C ASP A 430 8.65 -8.84 -32.19
N ILE A 431 7.85 -8.27 -31.28
CA ILE A 431 6.71 -8.95 -30.65
C ILE A 431 5.70 -9.42 -31.69
N LYS A 432 5.39 -8.59 -32.69
CA LYS A 432 4.44 -8.92 -33.77
C LYS A 432 4.95 -10.01 -34.70
N SER A 433 6.23 -10.03 -35.01
CA SER A 433 6.83 -10.96 -36.00
C SER A 433 7.29 -12.27 -35.38
N LEU A 434 7.83 -12.26 -34.16
CA LEU A 434 8.45 -13.41 -33.51
C LEU A 434 7.58 -14.03 -32.42
N GLY A 435 6.59 -13.29 -31.92
CA GLY A 435 5.90 -13.57 -30.67
C GLY A 435 6.69 -13.11 -29.45
N ILE A 436 5.98 -12.91 -28.34
CA ILE A 436 6.57 -12.21 -27.16
C ILE A 436 7.73 -12.96 -26.52
N SER A 437 7.70 -14.29 -26.45
CA SER A 437 8.77 -15.07 -25.82
C SER A 437 10.09 -14.97 -26.60
N LYS A 438 10.05 -15.09 -27.92
CA LYS A 438 11.26 -14.97 -28.75
C LYS A 438 11.78 -13.54 -28.82
N ALA A 439 10.86 -12.55 -28.84
CA ALA A 439 11.25 -11.15 -28.79
C ALA A 439 11.93 -10.81 -27.45
N MET A 440 11.49 -11.41 -26.35
CA MET A 440 12.12 -11.28 -25.03
C MET A 440 13.51 -11.96 -25.00
N GLU A 441 13.66 -13.16 -25.55
CA GLU A 441 14.96 -13.82 -25.66
C GLU A 441 15.94 -12.94 -26.43
N LYS A 442 15.54 -12.35 -27.57
CA LYS A 442 16.35 -11.40 -28.34
C LYS A 442 16.77 -10.19 -27.52
N LEU A 443 15.85 -9.60 -26.72
CA LEU A 443 16.16 -8.50 -25.80
C LEU A 443 17.22 -8.91 -24.74
N LEU A 444 17.19 -10.16 -24.28
CA LEU A 444 18.13 -10.64 -23.26
C LEU A 444 19.54 -10.88 -23.81
N ASP A 445 19.65 -11.06 -25.13
CA ASP A 445 20.95 -11.22 -25.83
C ASP A 445 21.60 -9.86 -26.17
N GLU A 446 20.89 -8.71 -26.03
CA GLU A 446 21.40 -7.35 -26.15
C GLU A 446 22.20 -6.91 -24.90
#